data_3266a9a625015a394ba3f2d09bf451b0
#
_entry.id   3266a9a625015a394ba3f2d09bf451b0
#
_cell.length_a   1.000
_cell.length_b   1.000
_cell.length_c   1.000
_cell.angle_alpha   90.00
_cell.angle_beta   90.00
_cell.angle_gamma   90.00
#
_symmetry.space_group_name_H-M   'P 1'
#
loop_
_entity.id
_entity.type
_entity.pdbx_description
1 polymer ?
#
loop_
_entity_poly.entity_id
_entity_poly.type
_entity_poly.pdbx_seq_one_letter_code
_entity_poly.pdbx_strand_id
1 'polypeptide(L)'
;SNAVANNSITNDATLSLTFTANETITGFSAEDVGVVGGTLSSFNGSGTTYTATFTPSSDRNTMIYIAAGGYTDAGTNNNLASIPFYWTYDGTAPVYVSGTYVTGNNGKVKVRLSETVYDTNGGTGALETGDFTLSISGGSATLGSTNPTAINKDTPTFSSTTLDNNLNGAFGLELVDLDFDGDMDIVATGID
;
A
#
# COMPACT_ATOMS: atom_id res chain seq x y z
N SER A 1 -1.86 -17.94 -10.59
CA SER A 1 -1.62 -16.85 -9.63
C SER A 1 -1.39 -17.44 -8.26
N ASN A 2 -0.52 -16.85 -7.47
CA ASN A 2 -0.34 -17.23 -6.08
C ASN A 2 -1.58 -16.81 -5.28
N ALA A 3 -1.86 -17.52 -4.18
CA ALA A 3 -2.95 -17.13 -3.29
C ALA A 3 -2.66 -15.76 -2.67
N VAL A 4 -3.64 -14.86 -2.71
CA VAL A 4 -3.56 -13.55 -2.06
C VAL A 4 -3.75 -13.73 -0.57
N ALA A 5 -2.83 -13.21 0.23
CA ALA A 5 -2.90 -13.30 1.68
C ALA A 5 -3.86 -12.26 2.28
N ASN A 6 -4.41 -12.57 3.46
CA ASN A 6 -5.21 -11.60 4.20
C ASN A 6 -4.38 -10.35 4.55
N ASN A 7 -4.96 -9.17 4.36
CA ASN A 7 -4.32 -7.85 4.52
C ASN A 7 -3.18 -7.53 3.53
N SER A 8 -3.05 -8.28 2.43
CA SER A 8 -2.07 -7.92 1.40
C SER A 8 -2.58 -6.81 0.47
N ILE A 9 -1.64 -6.22 -0.26
CA ILE A 9 -1.88 -5.21 -1.30
C ILE A 9 -1.41 -5.81 -2.61
N THR A 10 -2.28 -5.90 -3.62
CA THR A 10 -1.91 -6.38 -4.96
C THR A 10 -2.70 -5.68 -6.05
N ASN A 11 -2.24 -5.77 -7.29
CA ASN A 11 -2.92 -5.27 -8.48
C ASN A 11 -3.69 -6.35 -9.24
N ASP A 12 -4.05 -7.45 -8.59
CA ASP A 12 -4.85 -8.49 -9.22
C ASP A 12 -6.22 -7.94 -9.61
N ALA A 13 -6.56 -7.94 -10.89
CA ALA A 13 -7.82 -7.40 -11.39
C ALA A 13 -9.06 -8.15 -10.84
N THR A 14 -8.89 -9.40 -10.42
CA THR A 14 -9.93 -10.23 -9.81
C THR A 14 -9.32 -11.22 -8.83
N LEU A 15 -10.08 -11.63 -7.82
CA LEU A 15 -9.74 -12.74 -6.93
C LEU A 15 -10.64 -13.94 -7.20
N SER A 16 -10.04 -15.11 -7.35
CA SER A 16 -10.77 -16.39 -7.31
C SER A 16 -10.96 -16.81 -5.85
N LEU A 17 -12.20 -16.84 -5.41
CA LEU A 17 -12.58 -17.21 -4.06
C LEU A 17 -12.95 -18.69 -3.99
N THR A 18 -12.55 -19.35 -2.90
CA THR A 18 -13.00 -20.69 -2.55
C THR A 18 -13.53 -20.68 -1.12
N PHE A 19 -14.76 -21.08 -0.95
CA PHE A 19 -15.41 -21.26 0.35
C PHE A 19 -15.46 -22.76 0.67
N THR A 20 -14.91 -23.14 1.80
CA THR A 20 -14.90 -24.54 2.25
C THR A 20 -15.62 -24.65 3.59
N ALA A 21 -16.69 -25.40 3.62
CA ALA A 21 -17.40 -25.75 4.82
C ALA A 21 -16.82 -27.06 5.43
N ASN A 22 -16.91 -27.22 6.73
CA ASN A 22 -16.51 -28.43 7.44
C ASN A 22 -17.45 -29.62 7.22
N GLU A 23 -18.67 -29.37 6.74
CA GLU A 23 -19.69 -30.36 6.45
C GLU A 23 -20.60 -29.92 5.29
N THR A 24 -21.45 -30.83 4.81
CA THR A 24 -22.37 -30.50 3.71
C THR A 24 -23.38 -29.45 4.18
N ILE A 25 -23.49 -28.37 3.41
CA ILE A 25 -24.38 -27.23 3.69
C ILE A 25 -25.46 -27.09 2.62
N THR A 26 -26.56 -26.48 3.00
CA THR A 26 -27.75 -26.27 2.18
C THR A 26 -28.16 -24.79 2.22
N GLY A 27 -28.51 -24.24 1.07
CA GLY A 27 -29.00 -22.86 0.94
C GLY A 27 -27.93 -21.81 0.76
N PHE A 28 -26.61 -22.16 0.78
CA PHE A 28 -25.56 -21.18 0.56
C PHE A 28 -25.57 -20.65 -0.87
N SER A 29 -25.67 -19.34 -1.00
CA SER A 29 -25.81 -18.60 -2.25
C SER A 29 -24.89 -17.37 -2.28
N ALA A 30 -24.81 -16.69 -3.43
CA ALA A 30 -24.05 -15.46 -3.56
C ALA A 30 -24.55 -14.33 -2.62
N GLU A 31 -25.82 -14.36 -2.23
CA GLU A 31 -26.44 -13.36 -1.35
C GLU A 31 -25.96 -13.47 0.11
N ASP A 32 -25.44 -14.65 0.49
CA ASP A 32 -24.88 -14.89 1.83
C ASP A 32 -23.43 -14.39 1.97
N VAL A 33 -22.81 -14.02 0.86
CA VAL A 33 -21.45 -13.48 0.83
C VAL A 33 -21.48 -11.96 0.82
N GLY A 34 -21.16 -11.36 1.95
CA GLY A 34 -21.00 -9.91 2.04
C GLY A 34 -19.69 -9.46 1.42
N VAL A 35 -19.75 -8.45 0.56
CA VAL A 35 -18.58 -7.84 -0.07
C VAL A 35 -18.59 -6.32 0.07
N VAL A 36 -17.44 -5.74 0.31
CA VAL A 36 -17.22 -4.29 0.34
C VAL A 36 -16.11 -3.94 -0.63
N GLY A 37 -16.32 -2.91 -1.45
CA GLY A 37 -15.30 -2.41 -2.37
C GLY A 37 -15.23 -3.12 -3.71
N GLY A 38 -16.20 -3.96 -4.04
CA GLY A 38 -16.27 -4.66 -5.32
C GLY A 38 -17.56 -5.42 -5.49
N THR A 39 -17.57 -6.33 -6.46
CA THR A 39 -18.71 -7.18 -6.81
C THR A 39 -18.32 -8.65 -6.83
N LEU A 40 -19.30 -9.51 -6.51
CA LEU A 40 -19.17 -10.95 -6.61
C LEU A 40 -19.84 -11.44 -7.91
N SER A 41 -19.24 -12.40 -8.58
CA SER A 41 -19.78 -13.02 -9.79
C SER A 41 -19.38 -14.51 -9.86
N SER A 42 -19.95 -15.23 -10.82
CA SER A 42 -19.60 -16.65 -11.10
C SER A 42 -19.70 -17.55 -9.87
N PHE A 43 -20.63 -17.27 -8.97
CA PHE A 43 -20.86 -18.12 -7.79
C PHE A 43 -21.35 -19.49 -8.24
N ASN A 44 -20.67 -20.55 -7.77
CA ASN A 44 -21.00 -21.93 -8.10
C ASN A 44 -20.49 -22.87 -7.00
N GLY A 45 -21.10 -24.03 -6.90
CA GLY A 45 -20.67 -25.07 -5.97
C GLY A 45 -21.82 -25.84 -5.36
N SER A 46 -21.47 -26.86 -4.58
CA SER A 46 -22.41 -27.68 -3.81
C SER A 46 -21.69 -28.44 -2.71
N GLY A 47 -22.44 -28.94 -1.74
CA GLY A 47 -21.89 -29.76 -0.65
C GLY A 47 -21.00 -28.96 0.27
N THR A 48 -19.71 -29.17 0.22
CA THR A 48 -18.72 -28.53 1.10
C THR A 48 -17.89 -27.46 0.43
N THR A 49 -17.97 -27.31 -0.92
CA THR A 49 -17.05 -26.42 -1.64
C THR A 49 -17.83 -25.56 -2.63
N TYR A 50 -17.61 -24.26 -2.50
CA TYR A 50 -18.18 -23.24 -3.38
C TYR A 50 -17.10 -22.30 -3.85
N THR A 51 -17.28 -21.73 -5.03
CA THR A 51 -16.35 -20.81 -5.66
C THR A 51 -17.07 -19.55 -6.12
N ALA A 52 -16.34 -18.45 -6.21
CA ALA A 52 -16.82 -17.22 -6.82
C ALA A 52 -15.65 -16.39 -7.34
N THR A 53 -15.95 -15.35 -8.10
CA THR A 53 -14.99 -14.35 -8.53
C THR A 53 -15.36 -13.01 -7.88
N PHE A 54 -14.40 -12.39 -7.20
CA PHE A 54 -14.53 -11.02 -6.70
C PHE A 54 -13.78 -10.07 -7.63
N THR A 55 -14.45 -8.97 -8.01
CA THR A 55 -13.87 -7.90 -8.83
C THR A 55 -13.91 -6.59 -8.05
N PRO A 56 -12.77 -5.95 -7.74
CA PRO A 56 -12.75 -4.66 -7.06
C PRO A 56 -13.32 -3.56 -7.96
N SER A 57 -13.91 -2.54 -7.37
CA SER A 57 -14.52 -1.41 -8.11
C SER A 57 -13.54 -0.26 -8.37
N SER A 58 -12.50 -0.14 -7.58
CA SER A 58 -11.45 0.89 -7.66
C SER A 58 -10.33 0.56 -6.69
N ASP A 59 -9.23 1.30 -6.73
CA ASP A 59 -8.14 1.23 -5.75
C ASP A 59 -8.67 1.54 -4.35
N ARG A 60 -8.69 0.54 -3.49
CA ARG A 60 -9.26 0.64 -2.14
C ARG A 60 -9.09 -0.62 -1.30
N ASN A 61 -9.32 -0.46 0.00
CA ASN A 61 -9.51 -1.59 0.88
C ASN A 61 -10.83 -2.30 0.57
N THR A 62 -10.78 -3.60 0.46
CA THR A 62 -11.94 -4.47 0.24
C THR A 62 -12.15 -5.39 1.43
N MET A 63 -13.36 -5.94 1.56
CA MET A 63 -13.68 -6.93 2.58
C MET A 63 -14.63 -7.97 2.01
N ILE A 64 -14.39 -9.24 2.34
CA ILE A 64 -15.23 -10.37 1.98
C ILE A 64 -15.53 -11.14 3.26
N TYR A 65 -16.79 -11.41 3.52
CA TYR A 65 -17.23 -12.10 4.74
C TYR A 65 -18.53 -12.87 4.52
N ILE A 66 -18.83 -13.80 5.42
CA ILE A 66 -20.09 -14.52 5.47
C ILE A 66 -20.76 -14.19 6.81
N ALA A 67 -22.00 -13.70 6.77
CA ALA A 67 -22.77 -13.42 7.96
C ALA A 67 -23.30 -14.73 8.61
N ALA A 68 -23.60 -14.69 9.89
CA ALA A 68 -24.28 -15.81 10.54
C ALA A 68 -25.73 -15.96 10.06
N GLY A 69 -26.22 -17.19 9.97
CA GLY A 69 -27.63 -17.47 9.72
C GLY A 69 -28.09 -17.43 8.27
N GLY A 70 -27.16 -17.35 7.29
CA GLY A 70 -27.49 -17.33 5.86
C GLY A 70 -27.81 -18.71 5.29
N TYR A 71 -27.22 -19.75 5.84
CA TYR A 71 -27.42 -21.13 5.38
C TYR A 71 -27.35 -22.14 6.54
N THR A 72 -27.69 -23.41 6.28
CA THR A 72 -27.76 -24.44 7.31
C THR A 72 -26.99 -25.71 6.89
N ASP A 73 -26.67 -26.55 7.89
CA ASP A 73 -26.27 -27.94 7.67
C ASP A 73 -27.49 -28.87 7.44
N ALA A 74 -27.24 -30.18 7.35
CA ALA A 74 -28.30 -31.20 7.24
C ALA A 74 -29.15 -31.34 8.52
N GLY A 75 -28.63 -30.92 9.65
CA GLY A 75 -29.33 -30.89 10.94
C GLY A 75 -30.17 -29.62 11.17
N THR A 76 -30.25 -28.71 10.16
CA THR A 76 -30.87 -27.41 10.22
C THR A 76 -30.24 -26.41 11.19
N ASN A 77 -28.95 -26.60 11.56
CA ASN A 77 -28.22 -25.62 12.34
C ASN A 77 -27.72 -24.50 11.43
N ASN A 78 -27.90 -23.27 11.87
CA ASN A 78 -27.42 -22.10 11.15
C ASN A 78 -25.89 -22.01 11.17
N ASN A 79 -25.32 -21.47 10.09
CA ASN A 79 -23.90 -21.15 10.05
C ASN A 79 -23.50 -20.06 11.06
N LEU A 80 -22.26 -20.11 11.52
CA LEU A 80 -21.60 -19.02 12.24
C LEU A 80 -21.00 -18.03 11.23
N ALA A 81 -20.79 -16.80 11.66
CA ALA A 81 -20.11 -15.81 10.84
C ALA A 81 -18.66 -16.22 10.58
N SER A 82 -18.16 -15.91 9.38
CA SER A 82 -16.74 -16.11 9.06
C SER A 82 -15.87 -15.01 9.68
N ILE A 83 -14.57 -15.29 9.81
CA ILE A 83 -13.59 -14.23 9.96
C ILE A 83 -13.53 -13.48 8.63
N PRO A 84 -13.64 -12.14 8.60
CA PRO A 84 -13.54 -11.38 7.37
C PRO A 84 -12.16 -11.51 6.72
N PHE A 85 -12.14 -11.58 5.39
CA PHE A 85 -10.93 -11.48 4.58
C PHE A 85 -10.80 -10.04 4.09
N TYR A 86 -9.65 -9.45 4.32
CA TYR A 86 -9.30 -8.09 3.88
C TYR A 86 -8.24 -8.14 2.79
N TRP A 87 -8.39 -7.28 1.81
CA TRP A 87 -7.45 -7.13 0.72
C TRP A 87 -7.50 -5.70 0.19
N THR A 88 -6.35 -5.14 -0.12
CA THR A 88 -6.24 -3.83 -0.77
C THR A 88 -5.94 -4.04 -2.23
N TYR A 89 -6.84 -3.61 -3.09
CA TYR A 89 -6.58 -3.49 -4.52
C TYR A 89 -5.91 -2.15 -4.78
N ASP A 90 -4.79 -2.21 -5.48
CA ASP A 90 -4.00 -1.06 -5.93
C ASP A 90 -3.61 -1.31 -7.39
N GLY A 91 -4.38 -0.76 -8.31
CA GLY A 91 -4.17 -0.86 -9.74
C GLY A 91 -3.46 0.35 -10.34
N THR A 92 -3.15 1.36 -9.53
CA THR A 92 -2.46 2.57 -9.97
C THR A 92 -0.95 2.34 -9.94
N ALA A 93 -0.29 2.60 -11.06
CA ALA A 93 1.16 2.50 -11.11
C ALA A 93 1.83 3.75 -10.51
N PRO A 94 2.93 3.60 -9.76
CA PRO A 94 3.68 4.72 -9.24
C PRO A 94 4.26 5.57 -10.38
N VAL A 95 4.20 6.88 -10.23
CA VAL A 95 4.77 7.84 -11.19
C VAL A 95 5.78 8.75 -10.49
N TYR A 96 6.74 9.26 -11.26
CA TYR A 96 7.64 10.28 -10.75
C TYR A 96 6.87 11.59 -10.52
N VAL A 97 6.91 12.11 -9.31
CA VAL A 97 6.43 13.46 -9.01
C VAL A 97 7.54 14.43 -9.34
N SER A 98 7.23 15.52 -10.06
CA SER A 98 8.19 16.50 -10.55
C SER A 98 9.08 17.05 -9.43
N GLY A 99 10.40 17.02 -9.66
CA GLY A 99 11.38 17.54 -8.73
C GLY A 99 12.50 16.55 -8.45
N THR A 100 13.18 16.12 -9.51
CA THR A 100 14.46 15.42 -9.33
C THR A 100 15.53 16.47 -9.08
N TYR A 101 16.06 16.55 -7.87
CA TYR A 101 17.12 17.48 -7.53
C TYR A 101 18.47 16.76 -7.62
N VAL A 102 19.34 17.23 -8.51
CA VAL A 102 20.75 16.95 -8.41
C VAL A 102 21.36 18.04 -7.53
N THR A 103 21.59 17.75 -6.27
CA THR A 103 22.33 18.69 -5.40
C THR A 103 23.81 18.58 -5.78
N GLY A 104 24.37 19.64 -6.36
CA GLY A 104 25.62 19.71 -7.13
C GLY A 104 26.77 19.18 -6.36
N ASN A 105 27.30 19.02 -5.40
CA ASN A 105 28.61 18.49 -4.94
C ASN A 105 28.60 17.12 -4.27
N ASN A 106 27.44 16.49 -4.05
CA ASN A 106 27.38 15.27 -3.23
C ASN A 106 27.06 13.99 -4.00
N GLY A 107 26.87 14.07 -5.33
CA GLY A 107 26.55 12.89 -6.13
C GLY A 107 25.23 12.22 -5.76
N LYS A 108 24.30 12.95 -5.16
CA LYS A 108 22.98 12.45 -4.78
C LYS A 108 21.91 12.90 -5.78
N VAL A 109 20.99 12.01 -6.08
CA VAL A 109 19.78 12.29 -6.85
C VAL A 109 18.61 11.97 -5.92
N LYS A 110 17.74 12.94 -5.65
CA LYS A 110 16.49 12.73 -4.93
C LYS A 110 15.38 12.46 -5.94
N VAL A 111 14.68 11.37 -5.75
CA VAL A 111 13.54 10.98 -6.59
C VAL A 111 12.32 10.86 -5.70
N ARG A 112 11.24 11.58 -6.06
CA ARG A 112 9.95 11.45 -5.40
C ARG A 112 8.99 10.67 -6.28
N LEU A 113 8.33 9.70 -5.69
CA LEU A 113 7.29 8.90 -6.33
C LEU A 113 5.92 9.27 -5.76
N SER A 114 4.85 9.06 -6.55
CA SER A 114 3.47 9.36 -6.15
C SER A 114 2.96 8.52 -4.99
N GLU A 115 3.62 7.38 -4.76
CA GLU A 115 3.22 6.40 -3.76
C GLU A 115 4.42 5.58 -3.25
N THR A 116 4.20 4.81 -2.20
CA THR A 116 5.21 3.87 -1.70
C THR A 116 5.41 2.74 -2.69
N VAL A 117 6.67 2.46 -3.01
CA VAL A 117 7.07 1.40 -3.95
C VAL A 117 7.83 0.28 -3.26
N TYR A 118 7.72 -0.91 -3.84
CA TYR A 118 8.28 -2.15 -3.32
C TYR A 118 8.94 -2.93 -4.44
N ASP A 119 9.94 -3.74 -4.10
CA ASP A 119 10.63 -4.61 -5.06
C ASP A 119 9.78 -5.83 -5.48
N THR A 120 8.87 -6.27 -4.61
CA THR A 120 8.06 -7.46 -4.85
C THR A 120 6.57 -7.18 -4.78
N ASN A 121 5.78 -7.96 -5.53
CA ASN A 121 4.33 -7.93 -5.46
C ASN A 121 3.85 -8.26 -4.04
N GLY A 122 2.75 -7.64 -3.60
CA GLY A 122 2.18 -7.83 -2.27
C GLY A 122 2.62 -6.79 -1.24
N GLY A 123 3.25 -5.68 -1.67
CA GLY A 123 3.65 -4.59 -0.78
C GLY A 123 4.83 -4.95 0.11
N THR A 124 5.73 -5.80 -0.34
CA THR A 124 6.91 -6.26 0.39
C THR A 124 8.19 -6.08 -0.43
N GLY A 125 9.34 -6.26 0.22
CA GLY A 125 10.63 -6.04 -0.42
C GLY A 125 11.08 -4.57 -0.38
N ALA A 126 12.33 -4.37 -0.05
CA ALA A 126 12.96 -3.05 -0.09
C ALA A 126 13.56 -2.81 -1.47
N LEU A 127 13.45 -1.59 -1.97
CA LEU A 127 14.16 -1.19 -3.18
C LEU A 127 15.67 -1.37 -3.01
N GLU A 128 16.31 -1.86 -4.04
CA GLU A 128 17.75 -2.08 -4.12
C GLU A 128 18.39 -1.21 -5.20
N THR A 129 19.72 -1.10 -5.17
CA THR A 129 20.46 -0.29 -6.15
C THR A 129 20.27 -0.77 -7.59
N GLY A 130 19.96 -2.06 -7.78
CA GLY A 130 19.67 -2.68 -9.07
C GLY A 130 18.37 -2.23 -9.73
N ASP A 131 17.41 -1.71 -8.93
CA ASP A 131 16.11 -1.27 -9.42
C ASP A 131 16.18 0.07 -10.17
N PHE A 132 17.32 0.74 -10.10
CA PHE A 132 17.51 2.06 -10.70
C PHE A 132 18.62 2.03 -11.73
N THR A 133 18.33 2.57 -12.90
CA THR A 133 19.32 2.84 -13.94
C THR A 133 19.43 4.34 -14.14
N LEU A 134 20.65 4.85 -13.96
CA LEU A 134 20.99 6.26 -14.15
C LEU A 134 21.46 6.50 -15.58
N SER A 135 21.00 7.58 -16.19
CA SER A 135 21.50 8.05 -17.48
C SER A 135 21.74 9.55 -17.45
N ILE A 136 22.73 10.01 -18.21
CA ILE A 136 22.95 11.45 -18.46
C ILE A 136 22.68 11.72 -19.93
N SER A 137 21.91 12.79 -20.20
CA SER A 137 21.69 13.30 -21.55
C SER A 137 22.16 14.74 -21.64
N GLY A 138 23.09 15.01 -22.54
CA GLY A 138 23.68 16.34 -22.76
C GLY A 138 24.84 16.68 -21.80
N GLY A 139 25.61 17.73 -22.16
CA GLY A 139 26.78 18.17 -21.39
C GLY A 139 28.01 17.29 -21.57
N SER A 140 29.03 17.55 -20.77
CA SER A 140 30.31 16.82 -20.77
C SER A 140 30.52 15.90 -19.57
N ALA A 141 29.53 15.82 -18.67
CA ALA A 141 29.59 14.95 -17.49
C ALA A 141 29.46 13.48 -17.89
N THR A 142 30.15 12.60 -17.17
CA THR A 142 30.06 11.16 -17.33
C THR A 142 29.64 10.51 -16.01
N LEU A 143 28.84 9.44 -16.09
CA LEU A 143 28.49 8.63 -14.92
C LEU A 143 29.69 7.73 -14.56
N GLY A 144 30.04 7.66 -13.28
CA GLY A 144 30.97 6.68 -12.77
C GLY A 144 30.36 5.27 -12.69
N SER A 145 29.04 5.19 -12.60
CA SER A 145 28.26 3.95 -12.59
C SER A 145 26.85 4.24 -13.15
N THR A 146 26.25 3.26 -13.80
CA THR A 146 24.85 3.32 -14.24
C THR A 146 23.86 3.00 -13.13
N ASN A 147 24.31 2.41 -12.03
CA ASN A 147 23.48 2.16 -10.85
C ASN A 147 23.93 3.05 -9.69
N PRO A 148 23.02 3.49 -8.81
CA PRO A 148 23.40 4.17 -7.58
C PRO A 148 24.23 3.24 -6.69
N THR A 149 25.13 3.81 -5.90
CA THR A 149 25.95 3.05 -4.94
C THR A 149 25.21 2.75 -3.64
N ALA A 150 24.15 3.51 -3.35
CA ALA A 150 23.28 3.31 -2.20
C ALA A 150 21.92 3.95 -2.47
N ILE A 151 20.89 3.42 -1.83
CA ILE A 151 19.55 3.99 -1.75
C ILE A 151 19.29 4.36 -0.30
N ASN A 152 18.94 5.61 -0.07
CA ASN A 152 18.47 6.09 1.22
C ASN A 152 16.99 6.42 1.07
N LYS A 153 16.13 5.75 1.83
CA LYS A 153 14.76 6.22 2.02
C LYS A 153 14.84 7.44 2.93
N ASP A 154 14.30 8.55 2.48
CA ASP A 154 14.08 9.70 3.37
C ASP A 154 12.99 9.30 4.37
N THR A 155 13.39 8.71 5.48
CA THR A 155 12.60 8.76 6.70
C THR A 155 12.91 10.12 7.29
N PRO A 156 11.92 10.95 7.66
CA PRO A 156 12.19 12.19 8.37
C PRO A 156 12.94 11.84 9.66
N THR A 157 14.25 11.97 9.63
CA THR A 157 15.09 11.86 10.80
C THR A 157 15.14 13.26 11.43
N PHE A 158 14.32 13.47 12.43
CA PHE A 158 14.50 14.62 13.32
C PHE A 158 15.81 14.43 14.08
N SER A 159 16.91 14.90 13.51
CA SER A 159 18.11 15.11 14.30
C SER A 159 17.86 16.34 15.16
N SER A 160 17.80 16.16 16.47
CA SER A 160 17.75 17.28 17.42
C SER A 160 19.09 18.04 17.36
N THR A 161 19.18 19.00 16.45
CA THR A 161 20.23 20.00 16.54
C THR A 161 19.68 21.11 17.44
N THR A 162 20.35 21.41 18.52
CA THR A 162 20.03 22.60 19.33
C THR A 162 20.30 23.82 18.48
N LEU A 163 19.25 24.40 17.88
CA LEU A 163 19.37 25.55 16.98
C LEU A 163 19.76 26.82 17.72
N ASP A 164 19.28 27.04 18.94
CA ASP A 164 19.66 28.13 19.83
C ASP A 164 19.23 27.82 21.25
N ASN A 165 20.10 28.10 22.24
CA ASN A 165 19.78 28.00 23.64
C ASN A 165 19.16 29.28 24.23
N ASN A 166 19.01 30.35 23.43
CA ASN A 166 18.59 31.68 23.86
C ASN A 166 17.25 32.13 23.26
N LEU A 167 16.45 31.25 22.73
CA LEU A 167 15.07 31.56 22.31
C LEU A 167 14.19 31.86 23.55
N ASN A 168 14.48 32.96 24.23
CA ASN A 168 13.63 33.50 25.26
C ASN A 168 12.37 34.08 24.60
N GLY A 169 11.21 33.43 24.81
CA GLY A 169 9.94 33.95 24.35
C GLY A 169 9.41 33.35 23.06
N ALA A 170 9.83 32.13 22.67
CA ALA A 170 9.18 31.42 21.60
C ALA A 170 7.73 31.10 21.99
N PHE A 171 6.76 31.63 21.24
CA PHE A 171 5.33 31.47 21.50
C PHE A 171 4.62 30.48 20.55
N GLY A 172 5.28 29.99 19.54
CA GLY A 172 4.69 29.04 18.59
C GLY A 172 5.72 28.13 17.96
N LEU A 173 5.35 26.87 17.82
CA LEU A 173 6.01 25.88 17.00
C LEU A 173 5.01 25.46 15.94
N GLU A 174 5.38 25.59 14.68
CA GLU A 174 4.58 25.12 13.56
C GLU A 174 5.39 24.14 12.74
N LEU A 175 4.74 23.06 12.33
CA LEU A 175 5.29 22.10 11.38
C LEU A 175 4.78 22.49 10.00
N VAL A 176 5.66 22.88 9.11
CA VAL A 176 5.34 23.27 7.73
C VAL A 176 6.47 22.82 6.80
N ASP A 177 6.13 22.41 5.61
CA ASP A 177 7.10 22.13 4.55
C ASP A 177 7.46 23.46 3.86
N LEU A 178 8.52 24.13 4.35
CA LEU A 178 8.91 25.48 3.89
C LEU A 178 9.60 25.47 2.52
N ASP A 179 10.36 24.45 2.22
CA ASP A 179 11.13 24.35 0.98
C ASP A 179 10.52 23.38 -0.02
N PHE A 180 9.33 22.83 0.31
CA PHE A 180 8.55 21.89 -0.51
C PHE A 180 9.35 20.63 -0.87
N ASP A 181 10.21 20.17 0.03
CA ASP A 181 11.00 18.96 -0.17
C ASP A 181 10.27 17.68 0.28
N GLY A 182 9.10 17.83 0.91
CA GLY A 182 8.24 16.76 1.41
C GLY A 182 8.54 16.37 2.85
N ASP A 183 9.52 16.99 3.49
CA ASP A 183 9.81 16.87 4.91
C ASP A 183 9.16 18.04 5.66
N MET A 184 8.75 17.82 6.90
CA MET A 184 8.14 18.88 7.70
C MET A 184 9.23 19.65 8.44
N ASP A 185 9.32 20.95 8.17
CA ASP A 185 10.20 21.86 8.87
C ASP A 185 9.58 22.36 10.16
N ILE A 186 10.42 22.72 11.11
CA ILE A 186 9.98 23.34 12.38
C ILE A 186 10.23 24.84 12.30
N VAL A 187 9.15 25.63 12.33
CA VAL A 187 9.21 27.07 12.43
C VAL A 187 8.95 27.48 13.87
N ALA A 188 9.89 28.18 14.47
CA ALA A 188 9.71 28.81 15.77
C ALA A 188 9.54 30.33 15.61
N THR A 189 8.44 30.88 16.13
CA THR A 189 8.21 32.32 16.18
C THR A 189 8.43 32.83 17.60
N GLY A 190 9.19 33.91 17.73
CA GLY A 190 9.43 34.61 19.01
C GLY A 190 9.34 36.12 18.83
N ILE A 191 9.18 36.82 19.90
CA ILE A 191 9.30 38.29 19.98
C ILE A 191 10.53 38.64 20.81
N ASP A 192 11.33 39.57 20.30
CA ASP A 192 12.46 40.18 21.02
C ASP A 192 11.99 41.00 22.23
#